data_e74e33478718f462b8b82a73d86be776
#
_entry.id   e74e33478718f462b8b82a73d86be776
#
_cell.length_a   1.000
_cell.length_b   1.000
_cell.length_c   1.000
_cell.angle_alpha   90.00
_cell.angle_beta   90.00
_cell.angle_gamma   90.00
#
_symmetry.space_group_name_H-M   'P 1'
#
loop_
_entity.id
_entity.type
_entity.pdbx_description
1 polymer ?
#
loop_
_entity_poly.entity_id
_entity_poly.type
_entity_poly.pdbx_seq_one_letter_code
_entity_poly.pdbx_strand_id
1 'polypeptide(L)'
;ILCSYIDNIIAKRKVTKLTSDFVICDRWVNDILIDLGAECRINNILESKWYDRFHTIIPSNTFQFIVIRNIDDILNCRVENNTNPDFQYRFDLYNKLASKSNVHVIDNTGSIENSVMQILRIIE
;
A
#
# COMPACT_ATOMS: atom_id res chain seq x y z
N ILE A 1 -16.70 -0.44 -4.70
CA ILE A 1 -15.51 -0.75 -5.53
C ILE A 1 -15.47 0.11 -6.79
N LEU A 2 -16.55 0.15 -7.60
CA LEU A 2 -16.55 0.89 -8.87
C LEU A 2 -16.28 2.39 -8.67
N CYS A 3 -16.91 3.04 -7.71
CA CYS A 3 -16.67 4.46 -7.40
C CYS A 3 -15.20 4.70 -7.04
N SER A 4 -14.64 3.91 -6.15
CA SER A 4 -13.22 4.01 -5.78
C SER A 4 -12.29 3.78 -6.97
N TYR A 5 -12.64 2.91 -7.90
CA TYR A 5 -11.88 2.70 -9.12
C TYR A 5 -11.91 3.95 -10.02
N ILE A 6 -13.07 4.58 -10.20
CA ILE A 6 -13.21 5.82 -10.96
C ILE A 6 -12.43 6.97 -10.32
N ASP A 7 -12.51 7.12 -8.99
CA ASP A 7 -11.76 8.14 -8.23
C ASP A 7 -10.25 7.97 -8.42
N ASN A 8 -9.75 6.74 -8.47
CA ASN A 8 -8.34 6.47 -8.71
C ASN A 8 -7.91 6.77 -10.15
N ILE A 9 -8.77 6.58 -11.16
CA ILE A 9 -8.50 7.04 -12.53
C ILE A 9 -8.38 8.57 -12.56
N ILE A 10 -9.24 9.28 -11.85
CA ILE A 10 -9.17 10.75 -11.76
C ILE A 10 -7.88 11.18 -11.05
N ALA A 11 -7.52 10.52 -9.95
CA ALA A 11 -6.27 10.77 -9.21
C ALA A 11 -5.05 10.55 -10.12
N LYS A 12 -4.98 9.43 -10.85
CA LYS A 12 -3.92 9.18 -11.85
C LYS A 12 -3.76 10.34 -12.82
N ARG A 13 -4.88 10.82 -13.41
CA ARG A 13 -4.85 11.94 -14.35
C ARG A 13 -4.30 13.23 -13.74
N LYS A 14 -4.54 13.46 -12.45
CA LYS A 14 -3.97 14.61 -11.73
C LYS A 14 -2.48 14.43 -11.51
N VAL A 15 -2.07 13.28 -10.99
CA VAL A 15 -0.65 12.95 -10.73
C VAL A 15 0.19 13.04 -11.99
N THR A 16 -0.26 12.47 -13.11
CA THR A 16 0.49 12.49 -14.38
C THR A 16 0.61 13.87 -15.04
N LYS A 17 -0.14 14.86 -14.56
CA LYS A 17 -0.02 16.26 -15.01
C LYS A 17 0.94 17.10 -14.17
N LEU A 18 1.46 16.55 -13.08
CA LEU A 18 2.44 17.25 -12.25
C LEU A 18 3.80 17.30 -12.99
N THR A 19 4.44 18.44 -12.94
CA THR A 19 5.74 18.69 -13.61
C THR A 19 6.92 18.55 -12.66
N SER A 20 6.73 17.87 -11.54
CA SER A 20 7.79 17.62 -10.55
C SER A 20 8.63 16.42 -10.95
N ASP A 21 9.92 16.44 -10.59
CA ASP A 21 10.84 15.32 -10.80
C ASP A 21 10.39 14.05 -10.08
N PHE A 22 9.81 14.22 -8.89
CA PHE A 22 9.25 13.14 -8.08
C PHE A 22 7.87 13.52 -7.53
N VAL A 23 6.98 12.53 -7.46
CA VAL A 23 5.69 12.63 -6.80
C VAL A 23 5.56 11.48 -5.82
N ILE A 24 5.39 11.80 -4.55
CA ILE A 24 5.16 10.81 -3.49
C ILE A 24 3.66 10.72 -3.25
N CYS A 25 3.11 9.53 -3.40
CA CYS A 25 1.72 9.23 -3.08
C CYS A 25 1.69 8.42 -1.77
N ASP A 26 1.27 9.05 -0.68
CA ASP A 26 1.00 8.34 0.56
C ASP A 26 -0.39 7.70 0.46
N ARG A 27 -0.44 6.37 0.66
CA ARG A 27 -1.66 5.57 0.63
C ARG A 27 -2.45 5.72 -0.68
N TRP A 28 -2.14 4.89 -1.65
CA TRP A 28 -2.85 4.93 -2.92
C TRP A 28 -3.52 3.58 -3.24
N VAL A 29 -3.33 3.05 -4.44
CA VAL A 29 -4.08 1.90 -5.00
C VAL A 29 -4.11 0.69 -4.06
N ASN A 30 -2.97 0.31 -3.49
CA ASN A 30 -2.87 -0.87 -2.64
C ASN A 30 -3.64 -0.72 -1.32
N ASP A 31 -3.52 0.45 -0.69
CA ASP A 31 -4.24 0.74 0.55
C ASP A 31 -5.75 0.75 0.34
N ILE A 32 -6.20 1.37 -0.77
CA ILE A 32 -7.62 1.39 -1.13
C ILE A 32 -8.16 -0.03 -1.35
N LEU A 33 -7.39 -0.90 -2.01
CA LEU A 33 -7.79 -2.29 -2.21
C LEU A 33 -7.89 -3.05 -0.88
N ILE A 34 -6.93 -2.85 0.02
CA ILE A 34 -6.95 -3.48 1.34
C ILE A 34 -8.13 -2.97 2.16
N ASP A 35 -8.38 -1.65 2.14
CA ASP A 35 -9.51 -1.05 2.83
C ASP A 35 -10.85 -1.59 2.29
N LEU A 36 -11.01 -1.65 0.98
CA LEU A 36 -12.20 -2.25 0.34
C LEU A 36 -12.35 -3.74 0.69
N GLY A 37 -11.25 -4.48 0.73
CA GLY A 37 -11.26 -5.88 1.15
C GLY A 37 -11.77 -6.06 2.57
N ALA A 38 -11.31 -5.22 3.49
CA ALA A 38 -11.71 -5.25 4.89
C ALA A 38 -13.16 -4.79 5.08
N GLU A 39 -13.52 -3.61 4.56
CA GLU A 39 -14.84 -3.02 4.76
C GLU A 39 -15.96 -3.78 4.07
N CYS A 40 -15.71 -4.30 2.86
CA CYS A 40 -16.68 -5.08 2.09
C CYS A 40 -16.59 -6.59 2.36
N ARG A 41 -15.70 -7.02 3.24
CA ARG A 41 -15.44 -8.43 3.58
C ARG A 41 -15.19 -9.29 2.35
N ILE A 42 -14.36 -8.81 1.43
CA ILE A 42 -14.05 -9.50 0.19
C ILE A 42 -12.85 -10.41 0.43
N ASN A 43 -13.12 -11.70 0.53
CA ASN A 43 -12.04 -12.68 0.61
C ASN A 43 -11.18 -12.65 -0.65
N ASN A 44 -9.86 -12.73 -0.45
CA ASN A 44 -8.88 -12.79 -1.55
C ASN A 44 -8.92 -11.60 -2.52
N ILE A 45 -9.16 -10.37 -2.02
CA ILE A 45 -9.18 -9.15 -2.84
C ILE A 45 -7.92 -9.01 -3.72
N LEU A 46 -6.74 -9.41 -3.20
CA LEU A 46 -5.45 -9.35 -3.92
C LEU A 46 -5.29 -10.41 -5.03
N GLU A 47 -6.22 -11.37 -5.14
CA GLU A 47 -6.27 -12.39 -6.18
C GLU A 47 -7.47 -12.18 -7.12
N SER A 48 -8.23 -11.12 -6.89
CA SER A 48 -9.42 -10.80 -7.64
C SER A 48 -9.11 -10.02 -8.91
N LYS A 49 -10.05 -10.06 -9.88
CA LYS A 49 -9.99 -9.20 -11.08
C LYS A 49 -9.95 -7.69 -10.75
N TRP A 50 -10.36 -7.30 -9.54
CA TRP A 50 -10.25 -5.92 -9.08
C TRP A 50 -8.81 -5.54 -8.81
N TYR A 51 -8.00 -6.44 -8.23
CA TYR A 51 -6.57 -6.22 -8.08
C TYR A 51 -5.92 -5.87 -9.43
N ASP A 52 -6.12 -6.69 -10.44
CA ASP A 52 -5.55 -6.46 -11.77
C ASP A 52 -6.02 -5.12 -12.37
N ARG A 53 -7.33 -4.84 -12.28
CA ARG A 53 -7.89 -3.56 -12.77
C ARG A 53 -7.32 -2.33 -12.07
N PHE A 54 -7.22 -2.35 -10.74
CA PHE A 54 -6.64 -1.25 -9.98
C PHE A 54 -5.16 -1.06 -10.30
N HIS A 55 -4.42 -2.15 -10.53
CA HIS A 55 -3.01 -2.06 -10.90
C HIS A 55 -2.77 -1.46 -12.29
N THR A 56 -3.74 -1.51 -13.21
CA THR A 56 -3.63 -0.78 -14.49
C THR A 56 -3.67 0.76 -14.32
N ILE A 57 -4.10 1.24 -13.16
CA ILE A 57 -4.12 2.68 -12.86
C ILE A 57 -2.71 3.17 -12.51
N ILE A 58 -1.87 2.33 -11.91
CA ILE A 58 -0.52 2.70 -11.49
C ILE A 58 0.34 2.97 -12.73
N PRO A 59 0.99 4.14 -12.83
CA PRO A 59 1.91 4.41 -13.93
C PRO A 59 3.09 3.43 -13.92
N SER A 60 3.62 3.09 -15.10
CA SER A 60 4.70 2.11 -15.25
C SER A 60 6.04 2.52 -14.62
N ASN A 61 6.24 3.82 -14.43
CA ASN A 61 7.43 4.41 -13.80
C ASN A 61 7.25 4.64 -12.29
N THR A 62 6.40 3.85 -11.63
CA THR A 62 6.11 3.97 -10.20
C THR A 62 6.85 2.91 -9.41
N PHE A 63 7.62 3.32 -8.40
CA PHE A 63 8.10 2.43 -7.35
C PHE A 63 7.02 2.28 -6.28
N GLN A 64 6.65 1.05 -5.98
CA GLN A 64 5.66 0.74 -4.95
C GLN A 64 6.39 0.22 -3.72
N PHE A 65 6.19 0.86 -2.59
CA PHE A 65 6.82 0.49 -1.32
C PHE A 65 5.77 0.02 -0.32
N ILE A 66 6.10 -1.02 0.42
CA ILE A 66 5.37 -1.43 1.62
C ILE A 66 6.34 -1.37 2.78
N VAL A 67 6.00 -0.56 3.77
CA VAL A 67 6.76 -0.44 5.01
C VAL A 67 6.21 -1.47 5.99
N ILE A 68 7.04 -2.44 6.37
CA ILE A 68 6.68 -3.47 7.34
C ILE A 68 7.33 -3.20 8.70
N ARG A 69 6.66 -3.63 9.75
CA ARG A 69 7.13 -3.59 11.12
C ARG A 69 6.63 -4.83 11.86
N ASN A 70 7.32 -5.20 12.96
CA ASN A 70 6.85 -6.26 13.83
C ASN A 70 5.46 -5.95 14.38
N ILE A 71 4.58 -6.95 14.42
CA ILE A 71 3.20 -6.80 14.89
C ILE A 71 3.14 -6.31 16.33
N ASP A 72 4.00 -6.82 17.21
CA ASP A 72 4.04 -6.40 18.62
C ASP A 72 4.40 -4.92 18.77
N ASP A 73 5.34 -4.43 17.95
CA ASP A 73 5.68 -3.00 17.92
C ASP A 73 4.52 -2.13 17.43
N ILE A 74 3.77 -2.60 16.44
CA ILE A 74 2.59 -1.88 15.91
C ILE A 74 1.52 -1.79 17.00
N LEU A 75 1.24 -2.90 17.68
CA LEU A 75 0.21 -2.95 18.73
C LEU A 75 0.60 -2.13 19.95
N ASN A 76 1.89 -2.11 20.30
CA ASN A 76 2.41 -1.30 21.41
C ASN A 76 2.37 0.23 21.08
N CYS A 77 2.63 0.60 19.82
CA CYS A 77 2.62 2.00 19.40
C CYS A 77 1.20 2.55 19.18
N ARG A 78 0.24 1.68 18.83
CA ARG A 78 -1.14 2.05 18.53
C ARG A 78 -2.10 1.12 19.24
N VAL A 79 -2.40 1.44 20.49
CA VAL A 79 -3.26 0.62 21.37
C VAL A 79 -4.66 0.42 20.78
N GLU A 80 -5.17 1.36 19.99
CA GLU A 80 -6.44 1.24 19.28
C GLU A 80 -6.51 0.06 18.31
N ASN A 81 -5.37 -0.40 17.81
CA ASN A 81 -5.32 -1.57 16.93
C ASN A 81 -5.70 -2.88 17.65
N ASN A 82 -5.50 -2.94 18.97
CA ASN A 82 -5.86 -4.11 19.77
C ASN A 82 -7.38 -4.37 19.78
N THR A 83 -8.17 -3.34 19.57
CA THR A 83 -9.65 -3.41 19.56
C THR A 83 -10.24 -3.34 18.17
N ASN A 84 -9.42 -3.14 17.13
CA ASN A 84 -9.89 -3.06 15.75
C ASN A 84 -10.10 -4.49 15.19
N PRO A 85 -11.33 -4.93 14.91
CA PRO A 85 -11.60 -6.28 14.42
C PRO A 85 -11.00 -6.57 13.04
N ASP A 86 -10.73 -5.52 12.26
CA ASP A 86 -10.19 -5.66 10.90
C ASP A 86 -8.65 -5.54 10.87
N PHE A 87 -8.00 -5.28 12.03
CA PHE A 87 -6.55 -5.09 12.07
C PHE A 87 -5.79 -6.32 11.56
N GLN A 88 -6.11 -7.51 12.09
CA GLN A 88 -5.43 -8.74 11.69
C GLN A 88 -5.63 -9.03 10.20
N TYR A 89 -6.84 -8.85 9.69
CA TYR A 89 -7.13 -9.04 8.27
C TYR A 89 -6.32 -8.09 7.38
N ARG A 90 -6.24 -6.80 7.74
CA ARG A 90 -5.43 -5.81 7.02
C ARG A 90 -3.95 -6.15 7.08
N PHE A 91 -3.45 -6.53 8.25
CA PHE A 91 -2.05 -6.93 8.46
C PHE A 91 -1.68 -8.12 7.57
N ASP A 92 -2.53 -9.15 7.51
CA ASP A 92 -2.33 -10.32 6.65
C ASP A 92 -2.33 -9.96 5.16
N LEU A 93 -3.21 -9.03 4.74
CA LEU A 93 -3.24 -8.54 3.36
C LEU A 93 -1.96 -7.75 3.01
N TYR A 94 -1.44 -6.90 3.89
CA TYR A 94 -0.17 -6.21 3.66
C TYR A 94 0.99 -7.19 3.56
N ASN A 95 1.05 -8.23 4.38
CA ASN A 95 2.06 -9.28 4.27
C ASN A 95 1.95 -10.07 2.95
N LYS A 96 0.76 -10.39 2.50
CA LYS A 96 0.53 -11.01 1.18
C LYS A 96 0.95 -10.07 0.05
N LEU A 97 0.65 -8.79 0.14
CA LEU A 97 1.05 -7.81 -0.85
C LEU A 97 2.57 -7.64 -0.90
N ALA A 98 3.25 -7.67 0.25
CA ALA A 98 4.71 -7.62 0.36
C ALA A 98 5.42 -8.79 -0.35
N SER A 99 4.73 -9.91 -0.57
CA SER A 99 5.26 -11.05 -1.33
C SER A 99 5.11 -10.93 -2.86
N LYS A 100 4.46 -9.88 -3.35
CA LYS A 100 4.30 -9.63 -4.79
C LYS A 100 5.59 -9.06 -5.40
N SER A 101 5.92 -9.48 -6.60
CA SER A 101 7.19 -9.12 -7.28
C SER A 101 7.29 -7.64 -7.69
N ASN A 102 6.17 -6.94 -7.75
CA ASN A 102 6.09 -5.52 -8.15
C ASN A 102 6.09 -4.54 -6.98
N VAL A 103 6.40 -5.02 -5.78
CA VAL A 103 6.41 -4.22 -4.54
C VAL A 103 7.77 -4.36 -3.86
N HIS A 104 8.30 -3.24 -3.41
CA HIS A 104 9.52 -3.19 -2.61
C HIS A 104 9.17 -3.13 -1.13
N VAL A 105 9.74 -4.05 -0.36
CA VAL A 105 9.52 -4.13 1.08
C VAL A 105 10.59 -3.32 1.79
N ILE A 106 10.15 -2.42 2.67
CA ILE A 106 11.01 -1.61 3.52
C ILE A 106 10.84 -2.08 4.96
N ASP A 107 11.93 -2.54 5.55
CA ASP A 107 11.96 -2.92 6.95
C ASP A 107 12.10 -1.67 7.83
N ASN A 108 11.10 -1.42 8.67
CA ASN A 108 11.05 -0.30 9.61
C ASN A 108 11.16 -0.76 11.07
N THR A 109 11.90 -1.85 11.33
CA THR A 109 12.19 -2.31 12.69
C THR A 109 13.37 -1.56 13.32
N GLY A 110 14.20 -0.91 12.51
CA GLY A 110 15.36 -0.11 12.92
C GLY A 110 15.09 1.39 13.00
N SER A 111 16.11 2.19 12.71
CA SER A 111 15.99 3.65 12.68
C SER A 111 15.31 4.15 11.38
N ILE A 112 14.75 5.36 11.43
CA ILE A 112 14.16 6.01 10.27
C ILE A 112 15.19 6.17 9.15
N GLU A 113 16.43 6.51 9.49
CA GLU A 113 17.53 6.67 8.55
C GLU A 113 17.78 5.39 7.76
N ASN A 114 17.73 4.23 8.42
CA ASN A 114 17.87 2.93 7.76
C ASN A 114 16.73 2.69 6.76
N SER A 115 15.50 3.01 7.10
CA SER A 115 14.36 2.89 6.20
C SER A 115 14.49 3.82 5.00
N VAL A 116 14.91 5.06 5.20
CA VAL A 116 15.19 6.02 4.13
C VAL A 116 16.29 5.51 3.20
N MET A 117 17.40 4.98 3.75
CA MET A 117 18.49 4.43 2.95
C MET A 117 18.07 3.21 2.11
N GLN A 118 17.15 2.37 2.60
CA GLN A 118 16.58 1.29 1.81
C GLN A 118 15.82 1.83 0.59
N ILE A 119 15.00 2.88 0.78
CA ILE A 119 14.25 3.52 -0.32
C ILE A 119 15.19 4.12 -1.34
N LEU A 120 16.18 4.91 -0.90
CA LEU A 120 17.13 5.58 -1.80
C LEU A 120 17.87 4.60 -2.69
N ARG A 121 18.33 3.46 -2.16
CA ARG A 121 19.01 2.40 -2.93
C ARG A 121 18.16 1.76 -4.02
N ILE A 122 16.84 1.89 -3.95
CA ILE A 122 15.92 1.31 -4.92
C ILE A 122 15.62 2.30 -6.04
N ILE A 123 15.61 3.60 -5.74
CA ILE A 123 15.26 4.65 -6.71
C ILE A 123 16.48 5.24 -7.44
N GLU A 124 17.70 5.00 -6.94
CA GLU A 124 18.97 5.35 -7.62
C GLU A 124 19.29 4.37 -8.76
#